data_b982f3ec63af2b4760eda4d53a350230
#
_entry.id   b982f3ec63af2b4760eda4d53a350230
#
_cell.length_a   1.000
_cell.length_b   1.000
_cell.length_c   1.000
_cell.angle_alpha   90.00
_cell.angle_beta   90.00
_cell.angle_gamma   90.00
#
_symmetry.space_group_name_H-M   'P 1'
#
loop_
_entity.id
_entity.type
_entity.pdbx_description
1 polymer ?
#
loop_
_entity_poly.entity_id
_entity_poly.type
_entity_poly.pdbx_seq_one_letter_code
_entity_poly.pdbx_strand_id
1 'polypeptide(L)'
;IALRAFVSHWGYGVSLMDTLTLQHFRDIWDQPALVRGIVNTIMIGVIGGAIAVACYCCIALAMHRKPDGITRFLDYSVLIPRAVPGLLAGLSFLWVFLFVPSFLDSMLKGYDNVVAQWLVENFIPQLRELRSTIFSVWLAYSVVWLAYGLRLITTALLQVGPELEEAARAVGARRSQVTRDVTLPLVRYGVLGAWLMVFLIFEREYSTGVYLLSPGTEVIGALIVSLWASGSVDLVATLSFINITLVAIGLGIALRFGVKLHD
;
A
#
# COMPACT_ATOMS: atom_id res chain seq x y z
N ILE A 1 -18.47 -15.93 9.06
CA ILE A 1 -17.14 -16.19 8.49
C ILE A 1 -16.19 -16.72 9.57
N ALA A 2 -16.01 -16.05 10.72
CA ALA A 2 -15.06 -16.50 11.76
C ALA A 2 -15.34 -17.93 12.26
N LEU A 3 -16.59 -18.26 12.56
CA LEU A 3 -16.97 -19.63 12.98
C LEU A 3 -16.65 -20.69 11.90
N ARG A 4 -16.81 -20.36 10.62
CA ARG A 4 -16.54 -21.28 9.52
C ARG A 4 -15.06 -21.69 9.45
N ALA A 5 -14.15 -20.83 9.85
CA ALA A 5 -12.71 -21.12 9.90
C ALA A 5 -12.37 -22.26 10.87
N PHE A 6 -13.24 -22.50 11.86
CA PHE A 6 -13.02 -23.48 12.92
C PHE A 6 -13.94 -24.72 12.83
N VAL A 7 -14.73 -24.86 11.77
CA VAL A 7 -15.72 -25.94 11.64
C VAL A 7 -15.45 -26.73 10.37
N SER A 8 -15.28 -28.06 10.49
CA SER A 8 -14.95 -28.96 9.38
C SER A 8 -16.08 -29.07 8.34
N HIS A 9 -17.33 -29.07 8.80
CA HIS A 9 -18.50 -29.07 7.93
C HIS A 9 -19.69 -28.39 8.64
N TRP A 10 -20.51 -27.74 7.83
CA TRP A 10 -21.68 -27.01 8.31
C TRP A 10 -22.94 -27.63 7.69
N GLY A 11 -23.90 -28.02 8.54
CA GLY A 11 -25.14 -28.62 8.04
C GLY A 11 -26.22 -28.67 9.11
N TYR A 12 -27.46 -28.93 8.65
CA TYR A 12 -28.60 -29.11 9.55
C TYR A 12 -28.42 -30.38 10.39
N GLY A 13 -28.63 -30.28 11.71
CA GLY A 13 -28.50 -31.41 12.63
C GLY A 13 -27.07 -31.74 13.08
N VAL A 14 -26.08 -30.96 12.69
CA VAL A 14 -24.67 -31.15 13.10
C VAL A 14 -24.38 -30.37 14.39
N SER A 15 -23.82 -31.04 15.40
CA SER A 15 -23.35 -30.40 16.63
C SER A 15 -22.08 -29.60 16.35
N LEU A 16 -22.08 -28.31 16.69
CA LEU A 16 -20.93 -27.44 16.52
C LEU A 16 -19.69 -27.94 17.26
N MET A 17 -19.88 -28.54 18.44
CA MET A 17 -18.78 -29.04 19.27
C MET A 17 -18.05 -30.21 18.63
N ASP A 18 -18.77 -31.07 17.93
CA ASP A 18 -18.21 -32.28 17.30
C ASP A 18 -17.48 -31.97 15.98
N THR A 19 -17.69 -30.77 15.42
CA THR A 19 -17.14 -30.34 14.14
C THR A 19 -16.00 -29.33 14.25
N LEU A 20 -15.62 -28.96 15.48
CA LEU A 20 -14.51 -28.04 15.68
C LEU A 20 -13.21 -28.63 15.18
N THR A 21 -12.49 -27.87 14.36
CA THR A 21 -11.23 -28.28 13.76
C THR A 21 -10.27 -27.09 13.56
N LEU A 22 -8.99 -27.39 13.55
CA LEU A 22 -7.92 -26.47 13.15
C LEU A 22 -7.30 -26.90 11.79
N GLN A 23 -7.91 -27.90 11.12
CA GLN A 23 -7.38 -28.44 9.89
C GLN A 23 -7.22 -27.38 8.80
N HIS A 24 -8.20 -26.47 8.64
CA HIS A 24 -8.13 -25.41 7.63
C HIS A 24 -6.92 -24.46 7.80
N PHE A 25 -6.46 -24.28 9.05
CA PHE A 25 -5.23 -23.51 9.30
C PHE A 25 -3.98 -24.28 8.85
N ARG A 26 -3.96 -25.62 9.03
CA ARG A 26 -2.87 -26.47 8.51
C ARG A 26 -2.86 -26.45 6.99
N ASP A 27 -4.03 -26.58 6.36
CA ASP A 27 -4.18 -26.55 4.91
C ASP A 27 -3.65 -25.23 4.29
N ILE A 28 -3.72 -24.10 5.02
CA ILE A 28 -3.09 -22.85 4.60
C ILE A 28 -1.56 -22.94 4.66
N TRP A 29 -1.00 -23.50 5.75
CA TRP A 29 0.45 -23.63 5.92
C TRP A 29 1.07 -24.62 4.92
N ASP A 30 0.30 -25.62 4.49
CA ASP A 30 0.72 -26.59 3.49
C ASP A 30 0.70 -26.03 2.05
N GLN A 31 0.12 -24.85 1.84
CA GLN A 31 0.05 -24.18 0.54
C GLN A 31 1.00 -22.96 0.48
N PRO A 32 2.17 -23.09 -0.17
CA PRO A 32 3.19 -22.02 -0.18
C PRO A 32 2.66 -20.68 -0.74
N ALA A 33 1.71 -20.71 -1.67
CA ALA A 33 1.12 -19.49 -2.24
C ALA A 33 0.30 -18.70 -1.20
N LEU A 34 -0.44 -19.40 -0.32
CA LEU A 34 -1.23 -18.77 0.74
C LEU A 34 -0.32 -18.15 1.81
N VAL A 35 0.74 -18.87 2.20
CA VAL A 35 1.74 -18.36 3.15
C VAL A 35 2.45 -17.14 2.57
N ARG A 36 2.89 -17.19 1.30
CA ARG A 36 3.48 -16.01 0.64
C ARG A 36 2.51 -14.84 0.61
N GLY A 37 1.23 -15.08 0.33
CA GLY A 37 0.21 -14.05 0.34
C GLY A 37 0.07 -13.33 1.69
N ILE A 38 0.13 -14.09 2.79
CA ILE A 38 0.12 -13.54 4.15
C ILE A 38 1.37 -12.66 4.38
N VAL A 39 2.56 -13.20 4.09
CA VAL A 39 3.84 -12.48 4.28
C VAL A 39 3.89 -11.22 3.41
N ASN A 40 3.52 -11.32 2.14
CA ASN A 40 3.51 -10.20 1.21
C ASN A 40 2.55 -9.09 1.66
N THR A 41 1.35 -9.46 2.14
CA THR A 41 0.37 -8.49 2.63
C THR A 41 0.92 -7.73 3.84
N ILE A 42 1.53 -8.43 4.79
CA ILE A 42 2.18 -7.80 5.95
C ILE A 42 3.33 -6.88 5.49
N MET A 43 4.17 -7.35 4.56
CA MET A 43 5.28 -6.55 4.02
C MET A 43 4.78 -5.28 3.32
N ILE A 44 3.79 -5.39 2.44
CA ILE A 44 3.20 -4.23 1.75
C ILE A 44 2.55 -3.30 2.76
N GLY A 45 1.77 -3.82 3.71
CA GLY A 45 1.07 -3.00 4.70
C GLY A 45 2.04 -2.26 5.62
N VAL A 46 2.97 -2.97 6.24
CA VAL A 46 3.88 -2.41 7.25
C VAL A 46 5.01 -1.62 6.59
N ILE A 47 5.85 -2.30 5.81
CA ILE A 47 7.05 -1.67 5.22
C ILE A 47 6.66 -0.80 4.03
N GLY A 48 5.87 -1.34 3.12
CA GLY A 48 5.39 -0.62 1.94
C GLY A 48 4.56 0.62 2.32
N GLY A 49 3.67 0.49 3.31
CA GLY A 49 2.91 1.60 3.88
C GLY A 49 3.80 2.67 4.50
N ALA A 50 4.85 2.29 5.24
CA ALA A 50 5.80 3.24 5.82
C ALA A 50 6.57 4.01 4.74
N ILE A 51 7.04 3.33 3.70
CA ILE A 51 7.74 3.96 2.56
C ILE A 51 6.78 4.89 1.81
N ALA A 52 5.56 4.45 1.53
CA ALA A 52 4.55 5.26 0.85
C ALA A 52 4.24 6.55 1.65
N VAL A 53 4.01 6.43 2.97
CA VAL A 53 3.76 7.59 3.85
C VAL A 53 4.96 8.51 3.93
N ALA A 54 6.18 8.00 3.95
CA ALA A 54 7.40 8.83 3.87
C ALA A 54 7.45 9.63 2.56
N CYS A 55 7.13 9.00 1.41
CA CYS A 55 7.03 9.68 0.13
C CYS A 55 5.91 10.74 0.13
N TYR A 56 4.74 10.41 0.66
CA TYR A 56 3.62 11.37 0.78
C TYR A 56 3.98 12.54 1.70
N CYS A 57 4.72 12.28 2.79
CA CYS A 57 5.21 13.31 3.69
C CYS A 57 6.20 14.25 2.98
N CYS A 58 7.13 13.72 2.19
CA CYS A 58 8.04 14.54 1.37
C CYS A 58 7.26 15.44 0.39
N ILE A 59 6.25 14.90 -0.30
CA ILE A 59 5.40 15.66 -1.22
C ILE A 59 4.63 16.74 -0.44
N ALA A 60 3.97 16.37 0.66
CA ALA A 60 3.19 17.30 1.48
C ALA A 60 4.05 18.45 2.01
N LEU A 61 5.26 18.16 2.51
CA LEU A 61 6.22 19.17 3.00
C LEU A 61 6.74 20.07 1.86
N ALA A 62 6.93 19.53 0.65
CA ALA A 62 7.33 20.32 -0.51
C ALA A 62 6.24 21.33 -0.92
N MET A 63 4.98 20.93 -0.77
CA MET A 63 3.81 21.76 -1.08
C MET A 63 3.41 22.68 0.09
N HIS A 64 3.83 22.36 1.31
CA HIS A 64 3.44 23.07 2.52
C HIS A 64 3.78 24.56 2.43
N ARG A 65 2.77 25.42 2.67
CA ARG A 65 2.87 26.90 2.63
C ARG A 65 3.45 27.48 1.33
N LYS A 66 3.21 26.80 0.20
CA LYS A 66 3.53 27.32 -1.13
C LYS A 66 2.26 27.48 -1.96
N PRO A 67 1.57 28.61 -1.90
CA PRO A 67 0.35 28.86 -2.67
C PRO A 67 0.68 29.28 -4.11
N ASP A 68 1.44 28.46 -4.85
CA ASP A 68 1.75 28.72 -6.26
C ASP A 68 0.88 27.88 -7.22
N GLY A 69 0.89 28.22 -8.50
CA GLY A 69 0.09 27.54 -9.52
C GLY A 69 0.50 26.07 -9.71
N ILE A 70 1.79 25.77 -9.51
CA ILE A 70 2.33 24.42 -9.62
C ILE A 70 1.78 23.53 -8.49
N THR A 71 1.76 24.04 -7.28
CA THR A 71 1.22 23.33 -6.12
C THR A 71 -0.27 23.01 -6.30
N ARG A 72 -1.06 23.96 -6.83
CA ARG A 72 -2.47 23.72 -7.14
C ARG A 72 -2.65 22.69 -8.24
N PHE A 73 -1.85 22.74 -9.30
CA PHE A 73 -1.89 21.73 -10.36
C PHE A 73 -1.56 20.33 -9.82
N LEU A 74 -0.54 20.20 -8.98
CA LEU A 74 -0.18 18.94 -8.33
C LEU A 74 -1.30 18.43 -7.42
N ASP A 75 -1.95 19.31 -6.65
CA ASP A 75 -3.09 18.96 -5.79
C ASP A 75 -4.24 18.32 -6.58
N TYR A 76 -4.55 18.84 -7.76
CA TYR A 76 -5.56 18.24 -8.63
C TYR A 76 -5.07 16.97 -9.32
N SER A 77 -3.82 16.95 -9.79
CA SER A 77 -3.23 15.79 -10.48
C SER A 77 -3.18 14.54 -9.60
N VAL A 78 -2.92 14.70 -8.30
CA VAL A 78 -2.90 13.62 -7.31
C VAL A 78 -4.28 12.94 -7.15
N LEU A 79 -5.38 13.64 -7.45
CA LEU A 79 -6.73 13.07 -7.37
C LEU A 79 -7.07 12.14 -8.52
N ILE A 80 -6.40 12.28 -9.68
CA ILE A 80 -6.71 11.53 -10.90
C ILE A 80 -6.63 10.01 -10.70
N PRO A 81 -5.56 9.43 -10.12
CA PRO A 81 -5.49 7.98 -9.93
C PRO A 81 -6.64 7.42 -9.07
N ARG A 82 -7.12 8.21 -8.10
CA ARG A 82 -8.20 7.80 -7.21
C ARG A 82 -9.58 7.89 -7.86
N ALA A 83 -9.74 8.73 -8.88
CA ALA A 83 -10.99 8.85 -9.65
C ALA A 83 -11.22 7.61 -10.55
N VAL A 84 -10.17 6.85 -10.86
CA VAL A 84 -10.25 5.64 -11.67
C VAL A 84 -10.68 4.46 -10.77
N PRO A 85 -11.67 3.64 -11.18
CA PRO A 85 -11.99 2.41 -10.45
C PRO A 85 -10.76 1.50 -10.28
N GLY A 86 -10.58 0.91 -9.08
CA GLY A 86 -9.37 0.15 -8.73
C GLY A 86 -8.99 -0.94 -9.74
N LEU A 87 -9.98 -1.69 -10.27
CA LEU A 87 -9.73 -2.69 -11.31
C LEU A 87 -9.14 -2.07 -12.59
N LEU A 88 -9.67 -0.94 -13.04
CA LEU A 88 -9.14 -0.24 -14.22
C LEU A 88 -7.77 0.37 -13.96
N ALA A 89 -7.54 0.86 -12.74
CA ALA A 89 -6.22 1.32 -12.33
C ALA A 89 -5.21 0.16 -12.36
N GLY A 90 -5.54 -1.01 -11.80
CA GLY A 90 -4.71 -2.20 -11.86
C GLY A 90 -4.38 -2.64 -13.28
N LEU A 91 -5.39 -2.65 -14.16
CA LEU A 91 -5.21 -2.93 -15.59
C LEU A 91 -4.27 -1.90 -16.25
N SER A 92 -4.44 -0.62 -15.93
CA SER A 92 -3.58 0.45 -16.45
C SER A 92 -2.12 0.26 -16.02
N PHE A 93 -1.87 -0.11 -14.76
CA PHE A 93 -0.51 -0.44 -14.29
C PHE A 93 0.06 -1.66 -15.01
N LEU A 94 -0.74 -2.71 -15.22
CA LEU A 94 -0.30 -3.86 -16.02
C LEU A 94 0.15 -3.42 -17.42
N TRP A 95 -0.64 -2.58 -18.08
CA TRP A 95 -0.31 -2.05 -19.40
C TRP A 95 0.97 -1.19 -19.37
N VAL A 96 1.17 -0.36 -18.37
CA VAL A 96 2.40 0.41 -18.19
C VAL A 96 3.61 -0.52 -18.08
N PHE A 97 3.55 -1.55 -17.24
CA PHE A 97 4.65 -2.51 -17.09
C PHE A 97 4.91 -3.37 -18.32
N LEU A 98 3.92 -3.59 -19.18
CA LEU A 98 4.08 -4.34 -20.43
C LEU A 98 4.58 -3.47 -21.58
N PHE A 99 4.00 -2.29 -21.76
CA PHE A 99 4.24 -1.47 -22.96
C PHE A 99 5.38 -0.48 -22.79
N VAL A 100 5.60 0.11 -21.62
CA VAL A 100 6.66 1.09 -21.42
C VAL A 100 8.04 0.49 -21.70
N PRO A 101 8.41 -0.69 -21.18
CA PRO A 101 9.69 -1.30 -21.52
C PRO A 101 9.85 -1.58 -23.02
N SER A 102 8.79 -2.07 -23.66
CA SER A 102 8.80 -2.37 -25.10
C SER A 102 8.89 -1.11 -25.96
N PHE A 103 8.20 -0.05 -25.55
CA PHE A 103 8.27 1.25 -26.23
C PHE A 103 9.66 1.88 -26.08
N LEU A 104 10.24 1.88 -24.88
CA LEU A 104 11.59 2.37 -24.64
C LEU A 104 12.63 1.58 -25.45
N ASP A 105 12.50 0.26 -25.48
CA ASP A 105 13.35 -0.62 -26.27
C ASP A 105 13.31 -0.25 -27.78
N SER A 106 12.09 -0.05 -28.31
CA SER A 106 11.92 0.34 -29.73
C SER A 106 12.46 1.73 -30.05
N MET A 107 12.33 2.67 -29.12
CA MET A 107 12.88 4.03 -29.30
C MET A 107 14.41 4.06 -29.23
N LEU A 108 14.98 3.34 -28.24
CA LEU A 108 16.42 3.40 -27.98
C LEU A 108 17.25 2.60 -28.99
N LYS A 109 16.72 1.54 -29.56
CA LYS A 109 17.40 0.75 -30.63
C LYS A 109 17.75 1.54 -31.89
N GLY A 110 17.11 2.71 -32.09
CA GLY A 110 17.43 3.62 -33.18
C GLY A 110 18.65 4.54 -32.95
N TYR A 111 19.18 4.55 -31.72
CA TYR A 111 20.29 5.42 -31.33
C TYR A 111 21.58 4.62 -31.13
N ASP A 112 22.60 4.98 -31.89
CA ASP A 112 23.89 4.30 -31.87
C ASP A 112 24.89 4.99 -30.90
N ASN A 113 24.45 5.12 -29.64
CA ASN A 113 25.28 5.69 -28.56
C ASN A 113 25.40 4.74 -27.37
N VAL A 114 26.51 4.85 -26.63
CA VAL A 114 26.83 3.98 -25.48
C VAL A 114 25.74 3.99 -24.40
N VAL A 115 25.10 5.14 -24.18
CA VAL A 115 24.05 5.29 -23.15
C VAL A 115 22.78 4.54 -23.57
N ALA A 116 22.35 4.65 -24.82
CA ALA A 116 21.19 3.94 -25.34
C ALA A 116 21.41 2.42 -25.29
N GLN A 117 22.60 1.95 -25.75
CA GLN A 117 22.94 0.53 -25.69
C GLN A 117 22.94 0.01 -24.23
N TRP A 118 23.56 0.74 -23.31
CA TRP A 118 23.55 0.37 -21.90
C TRP A 118 22.13 0.29 -21.31
N LEU A 119 21.24 1.24 -21.65
CA LEU A 119 19.84 1.23 -21.21
C LEU A 119 19.08 0.02 -21.75
N VAL A 120 19.27 -0.32 -23.03
CA VAL A 120 18.61 -1.48 -23.66
C VAL A 120 19.09 -2.79 -23.04
N GLU A 121 20.39 -2.92 -22.76
CA GLU A 121 20.97 -4.16 -22.28
C GLU A 121 20.78 -4.37 -20.78
N ASN A 122 20.78 -3.30 -19.97
CA ASN A 122 20.78 -3.41 -18.52
C ASN A 122 19.48 -2.92 -17.85
N PHE A 123 18.92 -1.79 -18.28
CA PHE A 123 17.80 -1.16 -17.59
C PHE A 123 16.44 -1.73 -18.04
N ILE A 124 16.23 -1.90 -19.33
CA ILE A 124 14.95 -2.38 -19.87
C ILE A 124 14.59 -3.81 -19.41
N PRO A 125 15.52 -4.77 -19.37
CA PRO A 125 15.24 -6.10 -18.82
C PRO A 125 14.82 -6.04 -17.35
N GLN A 126 15.50 -5.25 -16.52
CA GLN A 126 15.14 -5.05 -15.12
C GLN A 126 13.73 -4.44 -14.97
N LEU A 127 13.39 -3.47 -15.83
CA LEU A 127 12.07 -2.86 -15.83
C LEU A 127 10.94 -3.86 -16.19
N ARG A 128 11.23 -4.83 -17.08
CA ARG A 128 10.32 -5.93 -17.42
C ARG A 128 10.14 -6.89 -16.23
N GLU A 129 11.22 -7.20 -15.51
CA GLU A 129 11.19 -8.08 -14.34
C GLU A 129 10.42 -7.46 -13.17
N LEU A 130 10.44 -6.13 -12.99
CA LEU A 130 9.71 -5.43 -11.93
C LEU A 130 8.23 -5.78 -11.90
N ARG A 131 7.59 -6.07 -13.05
CA ARG A 131 6.20 -6.49 -13.14
C ARG A 131 5.89 -7.71 -12.28
N SER A 132 6.79 -8.68 -12.26
CA SER A 132 6.64 -9.95 -11.54
C SER A 132 7.13 -9.89 -10.10
N THR A 133 7.37 -8.71 -9.56
CA THR A 133 7.81 -8.50 -8.19
C THR A 133 6.73 -7.84 -7.35
N ILE A 134 6.82 -8.02 -6.03
CA ILE A 134 5.92 -7.37 -5.07
C ILE A 134 5.97 -5.82 -5.16
N PHE A 135 7.05 -5.28 -5.71
CA PHE A 135 7.21 -3.85 -5.95
C PHE A 135 6.13 -3.30 -6.91
N SER A 136 5.74 -4.05 -7.95
CA SER A 136 4.70 -3.61 -8.89
C SER A 136 3.34 -3.43 -8.19
N VAL A 137 2.98 -4.34 -7.30
CA VAL A 137 1.76 -4.28 -6.49
C VAL A 137 1.82 -3.11 -5.51
N TRP A 138 2.95 -2.98 -4.79
CA TRP A 138 3.16 -1.86 -3.86
C TRP A 138 3.10 -0.50 -4.56
N LEU A 139 3.73 -0.36 -5.73
CA LEU A 139 3.73 0.89 -6.50
C LEU A 139 2.30 1.27 -6.93
N ALA A 140 1.55 0.29 -7.44
CA ALA A 140 0.17 0.52 -7.85
C ALA A 140 -0.71 0.98 -6.67
N TYR A 141 -0.60 0.32 -5.51
CA TYR A 141 -1.30 0.72 -4.29
C TYR A 141 -0.89 2.12 -3.85
N SER A 142 0.42 2.40 -3.83
CA SER A 142 0.95 3.69 -3.40
C SER A 142 0.45 4.84 -4.29
N VAL A 143 0.38 4.65 -5.61
CA VAL A 143 -0.10 5.69 -6.53
C VAL A 143 -1.61 5.88 -6.43
N VAL A 144 -2.39 4.80 -6.38
CA VAL A 144 -3.86 4.89 -6.30
C VAL A 144 -4.31 5.53 -4.99
N TRP A 145 -3.62 5.25 -3.89
CA TRP A 145 -3.96 5.78 -2.57
C TRP A 145 -3.17 7.03 -2.17
N LEU A 146 -2.34 7.57 -3.10
CA LEU A 146 -1.55 8.79 -2.90
C LEU A 146 -2.41 9.97 -2.42
N ALA A 147 -3.54 10.23 -3.09
CA ALA A 147 -4.44 11.32 -2.73
C ALA A 147 -4.91 11.24 -1.28
N TYR A 148 -5.29 10.04 -0.85
CA TYR A 148 -5.78 9.83 0.51
C TYR A 148 -4.66 10.02 1.55
N GLY A 149 -3.50 9.36 1.36
CA GLY A 149 -2.37 9.49 2.27
C GLY A 149 -1.83 10.92 2.34
N LEU A 150 -1.77 11.61 1.19
CA LEU A 150 -1.34 13.01 1.13
C LEU A 150 -2.29 13.93 1.93
N ARG A 151 -3.61 13.72 1.82
CA ARG A 151 -4.60 14.50 2.58
C ARG A 151 -4.47 14.30 4.08
N LEU A 152 -4.26 13.08 4.55
CA LEU A 152 -4.02 12.81 5.99
C LEU A 152 -2.82 13.60 6.51
N ILE A 153 -1.70 13.57 5.78
CA ILE A 153 -0.48 14.28 6.18
C ILE A 153 -0.65 15.79 6.09
N THR A 154 -1.28 16.29 5.02
CA THR A 154 -1.54 17.72 4.86
C THR A 154 -2.42 18.24 6.00
N THR A 155 -3.44 17.48 6.41
CA THR A 155 -4.28 17.84 7.57
C THR A 155 -3.47 17.90 8.85
N ALA A 156 -2.54 16.98 9.09
CA ALA A 156 -1.66 17.01 10.23
C ALA A 156 -0.70 18.23 10.20
N LEU A 157 -0.18 18.57 9.01
CA LEU A 157 0.69 19.75 8.83
C LEU A 157 -0.06 21.08 9.08
N LEU A 158 -1.36 21.14 8.75
CA LEU A 158 -2.16 22.35 9.00
C LEU A 158 -2.44 22.60 10.50
N GLN A 159 -2.27 21.60 11.36
CA GLN A 159 -2.39 21.77 12.81
C GLN A 159 -1.19 22.50 13.42
N VAL A 160 -0.06 22.59 12.71
CA VAL A 160 1.09 23.38 13.14
C VAL A 160 0.83 24.86 12.85
N GLY A 161 0.75 25.68 13.88
CA GLY A 161 0.55 27.13 13.74
C GLY A 161 1.71 27.77 12.95
N PRO A 162 1.41 28.73 12.03
CA PRO A 162 2.42 29.45 11.27
C PRO A 162 3.41 30.18 12.18
N GLU A 163 2.96 30.63 13.36
CA GLU A 163 3.73 31.40 14.33
C GLU A 163 4.97 30.65 14.82
N LEU A 164 4.87 29.33 14.97
CA LEU A 164 5.98 28.47 15.40
C LEU A 164 7.09 28.42 14.36
N GLU A 165 6.70 28.30 13.08
CA GLU A 165 7.66 28.29 11.99
C GLU A 165 8.27 29.66 11.74
N GLU A 166 7.50 30.75 11.91
CA GLU A 166 7.95 32.14 11.79
C GLU A 166 8.91 32.51 12.94
N ALA A 167 8.60 32.10 14.16
CA ALA A 167 9.48 32.30 15.30
C ALA A 167 10.85 31.63 15.11
N ALA A 168 10.86 30.39 14.62
CA ALA A 168 12.10 29.69 14.30
C ALA A 168 12.91 30.39 13.19
N ARG A 169 12.25 30.95 12.17
CA ARG A 169 12.91 31.73 11.11
C ARG A 169 13.45 33.08 11.64
N ALA A 170 12.73 33.73 12.56
CA ALA A 170 13.15 35.00 13.15
C ALA A 170 14.47 34.88 13.91
N VAL A 171 14.79 33.72 14.50
CA VAL A 171 16.09 33.43 15.14
C VAL A 171 17.13 32.85 14.16
N GLY A 172 16.87 32.90 12.84
CA GLY A 172 17.82 32.52 11.79
C GLY A 172 17.79 31.03 11.36
N ALA A 173 16.80 30.26 11.77
CA ALA A 173 16.69 28.87 11.32
C ALA A 173 16.42 28.77 9.80
N ARG A 174 17.17 27.91 9.11
CA ARG A 174 16.95 27.59 7.71
C ARG A 174 15.65 26.75 7.54
N ARG A 175 15.05 26.79 6.37
CA ARG A 175 13.82 26.04 6.09
C ARG A 175 13.90 24.55 6.46
N SER A 176 15.02 23.90 6.15
CA SER A 176 15.25 22.50 6.51
C SER A 176 15.32 22.27 8.03
N GLN A 177 15.87 23.22 8.77
CA GLN A 177 15.91 23.17 10.24
C GLN A 177 14.51 23.36 10.83
N VAL A 178 13.73 24.34 10.33
CA VAL A 178 12.32 24.52 10.74
C VAL A 178 11.52 23.24 10.50
N THR A 179 11.66 22.64 9.32
CA THR A 179 10.96 21.38 9.01
C THR A 179 11.38 20.24 9.95
N ARG A 180 12.68 20.06 10.18
CA ARG A 180 13.21 18.95 10.96
C ARG A 180 12.98 19.13 12.47
N ASP A 181 13.19 20.35 12.99
CA ASP A 181 13.29 20.60 14.41
C ASP A 181 11.97 21.14 15.01
N VAL A 182 11.06 21.65 14.18
CA VAL A 182 9.75 22.17 14.58
C VAL A 182 8.61 21.36 13.97
N THR A 183 8.47 21.37 12.63
CA THR A 183 7.29 20.84 11.97
C THR A 183 7.17 19.32 12.15
N LEU A 184 8.21 18.54 11.80
CA LEU A 184 8.18 17.07 11.89
C LEU A 184 7.94 16.52 13.30
N PRO A 185 8.59 17.04 14.37
CA PRO A 185 8.31 16.57 15.72
C PRO A 185 6.88 16.83 16.17
N LEU A 186 6.27 17.95 15.75
CA LEU A 186 4.90 18.29 16.11
C LEU A 186 3.86 17.40 15.41
N VAL A 187 4.10 17.06 14.14
CA VAL A 187 3.15 16.23 13.35
C VAL A 187 3.40 14.73 13.46
N ARG A 188 4.39 14.27 14.21
CA ARG A 188 4.80 12.85 14.26
C ARG A 188 3.65 11.89 14.53
N TYR A 189 2.73 12.22 15.41
CA TYR A 189 1.57 11.38 15.70
C TYR A 189 0.54 11.38 14.57
N GLY A 190 0.39 12.51 13.86
CA GLY A 190 -0.42 12.59 12.64
C GLY A 190 0.16 11.74 11.51
N VAL A 191 1.49 11.74 11.34
CA VAL A 191 2.18 10.89 10.35
C VAL A 191 2.05 9.41 10.71
N LEU A 192 2.17 9.05 11.99
CA LEU A 192 1.92 7.69 12.47
C LEU A 192 0.47 7.26 12.24
N GLY A 193 -0.50 8.15 12.49
CA GLY A 193 -1.91 7.93 12.17
C GLY A 193 -2.13 7.73 10.67
N ALA A 194 -1.49 8.52 9.83
CA ALA A 194 -1.54 8.36 8.38
C ALA A 194 -0.94 7.01 7.94
N TRP A 195 0.18 6.59 8.53
CA TRP A 195 0.76 5.27 8.27
C TRP A 195 -0.20 4.15 8.66
N LEU A 196 -0.83 4.21 9.83
CA LEU A 196 -1.81 3.20 10.25
C LEU A 196 -2.98 3.11 9.27
N MET A 197 -3.52 4.25 8.84
CA MET A 197 -4.62 4.27 7.86
C MET A 197 -4.19 3.69 6.51
N VAL A 198 -2.99 4.02 6.03
CA VAL A 198 -2.44 3.45 4.79
C VAL A 198 -2.19 1.95 4.94
N PHE A 199 -1.67 1.49 6.09
CA PHE A 199 -1.54 0.07 6.43
C PHE A 199 -2.89 -0.65 6.32
N LEU A 200 -3.94 -0.15 6.98
CA LEU A 200 -5.28 -0.75 6.95
C LEU A 200 -5.88 -0.80 5.54
N ILE A 201 -5.55 0.18 4.70
CA ILE A 201 -5.99 0.22 3.31
C ILE A 201 -5.24 -0.81 2.48
N PHE A 202 -3.91 -0.84 2.56
CA PHE A 202 -3.08 -1.74 1.76
C PHE A 202 -3.35 -3.20 2.08
N GLU A 203 -3.64 -3.49 3.34
CA GLU A 203 -3.91 -4.84 3.79
C GLU A 203 -5.18 -5.45 3.19
N ARG A 204 -6.21 -4.64 2.97
CA ARG A 204 -7.48 -5.09 2.38
C ARG A 204 -7.61 -4.80 0.89
N GLU A 205 -6.62 -4.11 0.29
CA GLU A 205 -6.70 -3.75 -1.12
C GLU A 205 -6.48 -4.99 -2.01
N TYR A 206 -7.43 -5.26 -2.88
CA TYR A 206 -7.33 -6.36 -3.85
C TYR A 206 -7.54 -5.88 -5.28
N SER A 207 -8.39 -4.86 -5.47
CA SER A 207 -8.89 -4.49 -6.79
C SER A 207 -7.79 -3.99 -7.71
N THR A 208 -6.88 -3.20 -7.18
CA THR A 208 -5.73 -2.68 -7.94
C THR A 208 -4.68 -3.75 -8.19
N GLY A 209 -4.49 -4.69 -7.24
CA GLY A 209 -3.45 -5.73 -7.34
C GLY A 209 -3.81 -6.90 -8.23
N VAL A 210 -5.09 -7.16 -8.50
CA VAL A 210 -5.56 -8.40 -9.12
C VAL A 210 -4.91 -8.69 -10.49
N TYR A 211 -4.63 -7.68 -11.30
CA TYR A 211 -4.00 -7.83 -12.61
C TYR A 211 -2.46 -7.87 -12.55
N LEU A 212 -1.87 -7.55 -11.39
CA LEU A 212 -0.43 -7.57 -11.17
C LEU A 212 0.04 -8.86 -10.50
N LEU A 213 -0.91 -9.75 -10.17
CA LEU A 213 -0.58 -11.03 -9.55
C LEU A 213 0.26 -11.90 -10.48
N SER A 214 1.31 -12.45 -9.94
CA SER A 214 2.17 -13.45 -10.54
C SER A 214 2.70 -14.37 -9.42
N PRO A 215 3.27 -15.53 -9.74
CA PRO A 215 3.91 -16.36 -8.72
C PRO A 215 4.95 -15.54 -7.92
N GLY A 216 4.74 -15.42 -6.61
CA GLY A 216 5.59 -14.62 -5.72
C GLY A 216 5.00 -13.26 -5.31
N THR A 217 3.97 -12.75 -6.00
CA THR A 217 3.34 -11.46 -5.69
C THR A 217 1.93 -11.60 -5.10
N GLU A 218 1.57 -12.79 -4.65
CA GLU A 218 0.28 -13.07 -4.05
C GLU A 218 0.04 -12.16 -2.84
N VAL A 219 -1.19 -11.66 -2.69
CA VAL A 219 -1.66 -10.90 -1.53
C VAL A 219 -2.99 -11.47 -1.03
N ILE A 220 -3.27 -11.37 0.26
CA ILE A 220 -4.46 -11.98 0.90
C ILE A 220 -5.74 -11.58 0.17
N GLY A 221 -5.94 -10.29 -0.09
CA GLY A 221 -7.17 -9.80 -0.74
C GLY A 221 -7.45 -10.46 -2.08
N ALA A 222 -6.44 -10.63 -2.92
CA ALA A 222 -6.59 -11.27 -4.21
C ALA A 222 -6.72 -12.79 -4.11
N LEU A 223 -6.05 -13.41 -3.14
CA LEU A 223 -6.20 -14.84 -2.86
C LEU A 223 -7.63 -15.19 -2.38
N ILE A 224 -8.23 -14.35 -1.52
CA ILE A 224 -9.62 -14.52 -1.08
C ILE A 224 -10.57 -14.53 -2.27
N VAL A 225 -10.39 -13.60 -3.23
CA VAL A 225 -11.23 -13.54 -4.44
C VAL A 225 -11.03 -14.80 -5.31
N SER A 226 -9.78 -15.24 -5.49
CA SER A 226 -9.45 -16.44 -6.26
C SER A 226 -10.02 -17.71 -5.62
N LEU A 227 -9.86 -17.87 -4.29
CA LEU A 227 -10.40 -19.00 -3.54
C LEU A 227 -11.93 -19.02 -3.54
N TRP A 228 -12.55 -17.84 -3.45
CA TRP A 228 -14.01 -17.73 -3.58
C TRP A 228 -14.48 -18.18 -4.95
N ALA A 229 -13.82 -17.74 -6.01
CA ALA A 229 -14.15 -18.15 -7.39
C ALA A 229 -13.97 -19.66 -7.63
N SER A 230 -13.03 -20.31 -6.93
CA SER A 230 -12.82 -21.77 -6.98
C SER A 230 -13.77 -22.56 -6.06
N GLY A 231 -14.63 -21.90 -5.28
CA GLY A 231 -15.56 -22.54 -4.35
C GLY A 231 -14.93 -23.01 -3.02
N SER A 232 -13.70 -22.63 -2.72
CA SER A 232 -12.96 -23.03 -1.51
C SER A 232 -13.37 -22.20 -0.29
N VAL A 233 -14.64 -22.28 0.13
CA VAL A 233 -15.26 -21.43 1.16
C VAL A 233 -14.54 -21.53 2.51
N ASP A 234 -14.03 -22.70 2.87
CA ASP A 234 -13.37 -22.94 4.15
C ASP A 234 -12.01 -22.22 4.21
N LEU A 235 -11.23 -22.27 3.13
CA LEU A 235 -9.98 -21.53 3.00
C LEU A 235 -10.21 -20.01 2.96
N VAL A 236 -11.28 -19.57 2.28
CA VAL A 236 -11.71 -18.16 2.29
C VAL A 236 -12.01 -17.68 3.70
N ALA A 237 -12.80 -18.47 4.46
CA ALA A 237 -13.14 -18.13 5.84
C ALA A 237 -11.91 -18.06 6.76
N THR A 238 -11.01 -19.04 6.60
CA THR A 238 -9.79 -19.13 7.41
C THR A 238 -8.81 -18.00 7.08
N LEU A 239 -8.59 -17.73 5.79
CA LEU A 239 -7.71 -16.64 5.35
C LEU A 239 -8.27 -15.28 5.75
N SER A 240 -9.61 -15.09 5.67
CA SER A 240 -10.28 -13.88 6.16
C SER A 240 -10.15 -13.72 7.67
N PHE A 241 -10.21 -14.82 8.44
CA PHE A 241 -10.00 -14.77 9.89
C PHE A 241 -8.56 -14.37 10.24
N ILE A 242 -7.56 -14.92 9.53
CA ILE A 242 -6.15 -14.52 9.67
C ILE A 242 -6.01 -13.03 9.37
N ASN A 243 -6.61 -12.56 8.28
CA ASN A 243 -6.55 -11.15 7.88
C ASN A 243 -7.13 -10.22 8.95
N ILE A 244 -8.33 -10.52 9.46
CA ILE A 244 -8.96 -9.76 10.55
C ILE A 244 -8.07 -9.74 11.80
N THR A 245 -7.44 -10.85 12.12
CA THR A 245 -6.53 -10.96 13.27
C THR A 245 -5.28 -10.10 13.08
N LEU A 246 -4.69 -10.09 11.89
CA LEU A 246 -3.54 -9.23 11.55
C LEU A 246 -3.90 -7.74 11.68
N VAL A 247 -5.06 -7.33 11.15
CA VAL A 247 -5.58 -5.96 11.30
C VAL A 247 -5.77 -5.60 12.77
N ALA A 248 -6.41 -6.49 13.55
CA ALA A 248 -6.65 -6.25 14.97
C ALA A 248 -5.34 -6.11 15.77
N ILE A 249 -4.34 -6.93 15.47
CA ILE A 249 -3.00 -6.84 16.07
C ILE A 249 -2.33 -5.51 15.68
N GLY A 250 -2.33 -5.16 14.39
CA GLY A 250 -1.76 -3.91 13.90
C GLY A 250 -2.40 -2.68 14.56
N LEU A 251 -3.73 -2.68 14.65
CA LEU A 251 -4.49 -1.63 15.33
C LEU A 251 -4.15 -1.56 16.83
N GLY A 252 -4.10 -2.71 17.52
CA GLY A 252 -3.75 -2.78 18.93
C GLY A 252 -2.35 -2.24 19.23
N ILE A 253 -1.38 -2.58 18.37
CA ILE A 253 -0.02 -2.04 18.45
C ILE A 253 -0.04 -0.51 18.27
N ALA A 254 -0.73 -0.01 17.25
CA ALA A 254 -0.79 1.43 16.96
C ALA A 254 -1.43 2.23 18.10
N LEU A 255 -2.52 1.72 18.71
CA LEU A 255 -3.16 2.34 19.88
C LEU A 255 -2.20 2.38 21.08
N ARG A 256 -1.40 1.35 21.30
CA ARG A 256 -0.40 1.32 22.38
C ARG A 256 0.71 2.37 22.17
N PHE A 257 1.04 2.71 20.93
CA PHE A 257 2.00 3.77 20.61
C PHE A 257 1.39 5.18 20.59
N GLY A 258 0.16 5.35 21.07
CA GLY A 258 -0.46 6.65 21.27
C GLY A 258 -1.10 7.25 20.04
N VAL A 259 -1.39 6.44 19.03
CA VAL A 259 -2.25 6.88 17.91
C VAL A 259 -3.68 6.98 18.45
N LYS A 260 -4.14 8.21 18.68
CA LYS A 260 -5.54 8.45 19.08
C LYS A 260 -6.43 8.38 17.84
N LEU A 261 -7.45 7.52 17.89
CA LEU A 261 -8.42 7.36 16.79
C LEU A 261 -9.54 8.39 16.88
N HIS A 262 -9.66 9.08 18.02
CA HIS A 262 -10.65 10.14 18.27
C HIS A 262 -10.08 11.15 19.28
N ASP A 263 -10.07 12.39 18.90
CA ASP A 263 -10.43 13.58 19.67
C ASP A 263 -11.16 14.54 18.74
#